data_4a626c995dafe1b319c00176817a5afc
#
_entry.id   4a626c995dafe1b319c00176817a5afc
#
_cell.length_a   1.000
_cell.length_b   1.000
_cell.length_c   1.000
_cell.angle_alpha   90.00
_cell.angle_beta   90.00
_cell.angle_gamma   90.00
#
_symmetry.space_group_name_H-M   'P 1'
#
loop_
_entity.id
_entity.type
_entity.pdbx_description
1 polymer ?
#
loop_
_entity_poly.entity_id
_entity_poly.type
_entity_poly.pdbx_seq_one_letter_code
_entity_poly.pdbx_strand_id
1 'polypeptide(L)'
;MEIAASFDSHLSTLAPFIFYVVVAGIVFIETGLLFGFFLPGDSILFSAGLVAAVHGNINIVILVSAIFLAAFFGDQVGFVIGRVVGRPYLDKRESPRVQKMIKNAEDFYERTGWWAVVAARFFPWIRTFVPPIAGAAK
;
A
#
# COMPACT_ATOMS: atom_id res chain seq x y z
N MET A 1 2.31 -16.86 41.47
CA MET A 1 1.03 -16.85 40.77
C MET A 1 0.70 -15.48 40.13
N GLU A 2 0.95 -14.37 40.84
CA GLU A 2 0.70 -13.00 40.32
C GLU A 2 1.56 -12.61 39.11
N ILE A 3 2.83 -13.03 39.07
CA ILE A 3 3.74 -12.70 37.96
C ILE A 3 3.29 -13.33 36.66
N ALA A 4 2.80 -14.57 36.68
CA ALA A 4 2.28 -15.25 35.51
C ALA A 4 0.98 -14.59 34.99
N ALA A 5 0.09 -14.20 35.89
CA ALA A 5 -1.15 -13.50 35.55
C ALA A 5 -0.89 -12.09 34.96
N SER A 6 0.12 -11.37 35.49
CA SER A 6 0.57 -10.11 34.90
C SER A 6 1.16 -10.28 33.51
N PHE A 7 1.93 -11.34 33.29
CA PHE A 7 2.55 -11.63 32.01
C PHE A 7 1.49 -11.98 30.96
N ASP A 8 0.50 -12.79 31.32
CA ASP A 8 -0.62 -13.15 30.44
C ASP A 8 -1.49 -11.94 30.09
N SER A 9 -1.72 -11.03 31.04
CA SER A 9 -2.48 -9.80 30.76
C SER A 9 -1.74 -8.85 29.80
N HIS A 10 -0.43 -8.74 29.92
CA HIS A 10 0.40 -7.96 29.00
C HIS A 10 0.47 -8.61 27.60
N LEU A 11 0.61 -9.92 27.54
CA LEU A 11 0.61 -10.65 26.26
C LEU A 11 -0.74 -10.56 25.55
N SER A 12 -1.84 -10.67 26.28
CA SER A 12 -3.18 -10.54 25.69
C SER A 12 -3.50 -9.16 25.15
N THR A 13 -2.84 -8.11 25.68
CA THR A 13 -2.97 -6.73 25.18
C THR A 13 -2.00 -6.45 24.03
N LEU A 14 -0.78 -6.99 24.11
CA LEU A 14 0.25 -6.76 23.09
C LEU A 14 0.01 -7.54 21.80
N ALA A 15 -0.55 -8.74 21.89
CA ALA A 15 -0.78 -9.60 20.72
C ALA A 15 -1.70 -8.95 19.66
N PRO A 16 -2.86 -8.37 20.00
CA PRO A 16 -3.68 -7.63 19.05
C PRO A 16 -2.98 -6.41 18.47
N PHE A 17 -2.24 -5.66 19.29
CA PHE A 17 -1.50 -4.49 18.82
C PHE A 17 -0.43 -4.86 17.79
N ILE A 18 0.37 -5.89 18.07
CA ILE A 18 1.39 -6.40 17.14
C ILE A 18 0.73 -6.86 15.85
N PHE A 19 -0.41 -7.53 15.93
CA PHE A 19 -1.16 -7.97 14.77
C PHE A 19 -1.57 -6.79 13.87
N TYR A 20 -2.14 -5.71 14.43
CA TYR A 20 -2.49 -4.52 13.67
C TYR A 20 -1.27 -3.87 13.00
N VAL A 21 -0.17 -3.74 13.73
CA VAL A 21 1.07 -3.12 13.23
C VAL A 21 1.67 -3.96 12.10
N VAL A 22 1.71 -5.27 12.24
CA VAL A 22 2.25 -6.17 11.21
C VAL A 22 1.41 -6.12 9.94
N VAL A 23 0.09 -6.25 10.05
CA VAL A 23 -0.81 -6.21 8.88
C VAL A 23 -0.75 -4.83 8.20
N ALA A 24 -0.82 -3.75 8.98
CA ALA A 24 -0.71 -2.39 8.44
C ALA A 24 0.66 -2.15 7.80
N GLY A 25 1.76 -2.64 8.40
CA GLY A 25 3.10 -2.53 7.85
C GLY A 25 3.26 -3.25 6.51
N ILE A 26 2.71 -4.45 6.38
CA ILE A 26 2.73 -5.20 5.11
C ILE A 26 1.96 -4.45 4.03
N VAL A 27 0.76 -3.96 4.34
CA VAL A 27 -0.06 -3.18 3.41
C VAL A 27 0.66 -1.89 3.00
N PHE A 28 1.28 -1.19 3.95
CA PHE A 28 2.06 0.01 3.68
C PHE A 28 3.23 -0.25 2.73
N ILE A 29 3.99 -1.33 2.97
CA ILE A 29 5.12 -1.73 2.12
C ILE A 29 4.63 -2.12 0.73
N GLU A 30 3.54 -2.88 0.65
CA GLU A 30 2.94 -3.29 -0.62
C GLU A 30 2.50 -2.09 -1.46
N THR A 31 1.84 -1.11 -0.85
CA THR A 31 1.30 0.06 -1.56
C THR A 31 2.36 1.13 -1.82
N GLY A 32 3.31 1.30 -0.91
CA GLY A 32 4.33 2.36 -0.99
C GLY A 32 5.58 2.00 -1.78
N LEU A 33 5.93 0.73 -1.82
CA LEU A 33 7.11 0.25 -2.50
C LEU A 33 6.74 -0.55 -3.74
N LEU A 34 7.43 -0.29 -4.86
CA LEU A 34 7.27 -1.03 -6.11
C LEU A 34 7.52 -2.55 -5.96
N PHE A 35 8.15 -2.97 -4.86
CA PHE A 35 8.38 -4.37 -4.51
C PHE A 35 7.11 -5.08 -4.00
N GLY A 36 6.04 -4.36 -3.69
CA GLY A 36 4.76 -4.92 -3.25
C GLY A 36 4.08 -5.84 -4.26
N PHE A 37 4.51 -5.79 -5.54
CA PHE A 37 4.07 -6.74 -6.56
C PHE A 37 4.35 -8.21 -6.19
N PHE A 38 5.40 -8.47 -5.38
CA PHE A 38 5.76 -9.81 -4.93
C PHE A 38 5.02 -10.24 -3.65
N LEU A 39 4.42 -9.30 -2.91
CA LEU A 39 3.68 -9.64 -1.69
C LEU A 39 2.21 -9.91 -2.04
N PRO A 40 1.67 -11.07 -1.61
CA PRO A 40 0.25 -11.40 -1.84
C PRO A 40 -0.64 -10.67 -0.82
N GLY A 41 -0.67 -9.33 -0.86
CA GLY A 41 -1.38 -8.50 0.12
C GLY A 41 -2.87 -8.78 0.20
N ASP A 42 -3.52 -9.08 -0.93
CA ASP A 42 -4.93 -9.47 -0.95
C ASP A 42 -5.19 -10.74 -0.14
N SER A 43 -4.25 -11.71 -0.21
CA SER A 43 -4.33 -12.93 0.61
C SER A 43 -4.12 -12.63 2.09
N ILE A 44 -3.23 -11.70 2.41
CA ILE A 44 -2.97 -11.29 3.79
C ILE A 44 -4.17 -10.52 4.35
N LEU A 45 -4.78 -9.63 3.58
CA LEU A 45 -6.01 -8.92 3.95
C LEU A 45 -7.16 -9.89 4.23
N PHE A 46 -7.36 -10.88 3.37
CA PHE A 46 -8.36 -11.91 3.57
C PHE A 46 -8.10 -12.72 4.85
N SER A 47 -6.86 -13.18 5.04
CA SER A 47 -6.45 -13.94 6.22
C SER A 47 -6.58 -13.11 7.49
N ALA A 48 -6.21 -11.83 7.47
CA ALA A 48 -6.35 -10.92 8.60
C ALA A 48 -7.82 -10.70 8.98
N GLY A 49 -8.71 -10.56 7.98
CA GLY A 49 -10.15 -10.48 8.20
C GLY A 49 -10.73 -11.76 8.84
N LEU A 50 -10.29 -12.92 8.37
CA LEU A 50 -10.70 -14.20 8.94
C LEU A 50 -10.21 -14.36 10.38
N VAL A 51 -8.96 -14.02 10.66
CA VAL A 51 -8.40 -14.03 12.02
C VAL A 51 -9.18 -13.10 12.94
N ALA A 52 -9.51 -11.89 12.47
CA ALA A 52 -10.30 -10.92 13.24
C ALA A 52 -11.72 -11.44 13.53
N ALA A 53 -12.33 -12.20 12.61
CA ALA A 53 -13.65 -12.77 12.79
C ALA A 53 -13.68 -13.91 13.83
N VAL A 54 -12.58 -14.67 13.92
CA VAL A 54 -12.49 -15.83 14.85
C VAL A 54 -11.98 -15.42 16.23
N HIS A 55 -11.09 -14.44 16.30
CA HIS A 55 -10.49 -13.99 17.55
C HIS A 55 -11.24 -12.76 18.10
N GLY A 56 -11.98 -12.95 19.18
CA GLY A 56 -12.76 -11.88 19.82
C GLY A 56 -11.96 -10.69 20.37
N ASN A 57 -10.63 -10.81 20.45
CA ASN A 57 -9.75 -9.75 20.95
C ASN A 57 -9.35 -8.75 19.84
N ILE A 58 -9.66 -9.03 18.57
CA ILE A 58 -9.31 -8.19 17.43
C ILE A 58 -10.54 -7.41 17.00
N ASN A 59 -10.47 -6.09 17.11
CA ASN A 59 -11.54 -5.21 16.67
C ASN A 59 -11.43 -4.96 15.17
N ILE A 60 -12.42 -5.41 14.40
CA ILE A 60 -12.44 -5.25 12.94
C ILE A 60 -12.42 -3.78 12.49
N VAL A 61 -13.03 -2.88 13.25
CA VAL A 61 -13.05 -1.45 12.92
C VAL A 61 -11.65 -0.85 13.02
N ILE A 62 -10.91 -1.21 14.06
CA ILE A 62 -9.51 -0.78 14.25
C ILE A 62 -8.65 -1.35 13.12
N LEU A 63 -8.83 -2.64 12.79
CA LEU A 63 -8.08 -3.30 11.72
C LEU A 63 -8.31 -2.60 10.37
N VAL A 64 -9.56 -2.37 9.98
CA VAL A 64 -9.92 -1.70 8.73
C VAL A 64 -9.37 -0.28 8.68
N SER A 65 -9.48 0.46 9.79
CA SER A 65 -8.94 1.82 9.89
C SER A 65 -7.41 1.84 9.74
N ALA A 66 -6.71 0.91 10.39
CA ALA A 66 -5.25 0.79 10.30
C ALA A 66 -4.80 0.44 8.87
N ILE A 67 -5.48 -0.49 8.21
CA ILE A 67 -5.23 -0.87 6.81
C ILE A 67 -5.48 0.32 5.88
N PHE A 68 -6.59 1.04 6.07
CA PHE A 68 -6.92 2.21 5.25
C PHE A 68 -5.85 3.30 5.36
N LEU A 69 -5.42 3.63 6.58
CA LEU A 69 -4.36 4.61 6.80
C LEU A 69 -3.03 4.14 6.23
N ALA A 70 -2.67 2.87 6.42
CA ALA A 70 -1.46 2.29 5.86
C ALA A 70 -1.44 2.35 4.33
N ALA A 71 -2.54 2.01 3.67
CA ALA A 71 -2.68 2.11 2.22
C ALA A 71 -2.59 3.57 1.74
N PHE A 72 -3.28 4.48 2.41
CA PHE A 72 -3.26 5.90 2.07
C PHE A 72 -1.85 6.50 2.16
N PHE A 73 -1.15 6.28 3.26
CA PHE A 73 0.22 6.77 3.42
C PHE A 73 1.21 6.03 2.50
N GLY A 74 0.98 4.74 2.26
CA GLY A 74 1.76 3.97 1.28
C GLY A 74 1.67 4.57 -0.12
N ASP A 75 0.47 4.89 -0.58
CA ASP A 75 0.25 5.55 -1.87
C ASP A 75 0.98 6.92 -1.96
N GLN A 76 0.94 7.72 -0.87
CA GLN A 76 1.65 9.01 -0.83
C GLN A 76 3.17 8.82 -0.93
N VAL A 77 3.72 7.86 -0.20
CA VAL A 77 5.15 7.52 -0.27
C VAL A 77 5.51 7.02 -1.66
N GLY A 78 4.72 6.13 -2.25
CA GLY A 78 4.90 5.64 -3.61
C GLY A 78 4.91 6.78 -4.65
N PHE A 79 3.98 7.73 -4.51
CA PHE A 79 3.93 8.92 -5.36
C PHE A 79 5.19 9.78 -5.22
N VAL A 80 5.64 10.06 -4.00
CA VAL A 80 6.86 10.85 -3.75
C VAL A 80 8.10 10.14 -4.29
N ILE A 81 8.22 8.83 -4.08
CA ILE A 81 9.33 8.03 -4.64
C ILE A 81 9.31 8.10 -6.17
N GLY A 82 8.14 7.95 -6.79
CA GLY A 82 7.98 8.08 -8.24
C GLY A 82 8.44 9.46 -8.73
N ARG A 83 8.08 10.53 -8.02
CA ARG A 83 8.46 11.90 -8.38
C ARG A 83 9.95 12.18 -8.19
N VAL A 84 10.52 11.76 -7.07
CA VAL A 84 11.90 12.12 -6.68
C VAL A 84 12.93 11.21 -7.37
N VAL A 85 12.63 9.93 -7.50
CA VAL A 85 13.56 8.92 -8.03
C VAL A 85 13.18 8.51 -9.45
N GLY A 86 11.90 8.28 -9.70
CA GLY A 86 11.42 7.79 -10.98
C GLY A 86 11.61 8.81 -12.09
N ARG A 87 11.19 10.06 -11.88
CA ARG A 87 11.29 11.11 -12.92
C ARG A 87 12.72 11.38 -13.38
N PRO A 88 13.69 11.66 -12.50
CA PRO A 88 15.08 11.88 -12.94
C PRO A 88 15.71 10.67 -13.63
N TYR A 89 15.30 9.46 -13.26
CA TYR A 89 15.76 8.25 -13.90
C TYR A 89 15.17 8.06 -15.30
N LEU A 90 13.90 8.41 -15.50
CA LEU A 90 13.22 8.35 -16.79
C LEU A 90 13.72 9.46 -17.73
N ASP A 91 13.95 10.67 -17.21
CA ASP A 91 14.47 11.81 -17.99
C ASP A 91 15.90 11.57 -18.49
N LYS A 92 16.71 10.79 -17.77
CA LYS A 92 18.07 10.38 -18.20
C LYS A 92 18.08 9.29 -19.27
N ARG A 93 16.95 8.62 -19.49
CA ARG A 93 16.84 7.61 -20.56
C ARG A 93 16.39 8.26 -21.85
N GLU A 94 17.33 8.50 -22.75
CA GLU A 94 17.08 9.02 -24.11
C GLU A 94 16.39 8.01 -25.06
N SER A 95 15.88 6.90 -24.54
CA SER A 95 15.19 5.91 -25.37
C SER A 95 13.86 6.46 -25.89
N PRO A 96 13.64 6.50 -27.22
CA PRO A 96 12.41 7.01 -27.83
C PRO A 96 11.14 6.28 -27.35
N ARG A 97 11.29 5.01 -26.95
CA ARG A 97 10.18 4.20 -26.41
C ARG A 97 9.77 4.68 -25.01
N VAL A 98 10.74 5.00 -24.16
CA VAL A 98 10.48 5.50 -22.80
C VAL A 98 9.85 6.87 -22.85
N GLN A 99 10.35 7.78 -23.70
CA GLN A 99 9.78 9.11 -23.91
C GLN A 99 8.34 9.03 -24.42
N LYS A 100 8.02 8.10 -25.32
CA LYS A 100 6.66 7.88 -25.82
C LYS A 100 5.74 7.34 -24.73
N MET A 101 6.23 6.46 -23.86
CA MET A 101 5.45 5.94 -22.74
C MET A 101 5.12 7.03 -21.72
N ILE A 102 6.09 7.88 -21.38
CA ILE A 102 5.90 9.02 -20.47
C ILE A 102 4.83 9.95 -21.04
N LYS A 103 4.99 10.36 -22.31
CA LYS A 103 4.04 11.24 -22.99
C LYS A 103 2.63 10.66 -23.03
N ASN A 104 2.49 9.39 -23.34
CA ASN A 104 1.19 8.73 -23.36
C ASN A 104 0.56 8.68 -21.95
N ALA A 105 1.35 8.50 -20.91
CA ALA A 105 0.88 8.53 -19.52
C ALA A 105 0.46 9.96 -19.11
N GLU A 106 1.22 10.97 -19.47
CA GLU A 106 0.89 12.37 -19.25
C GLU A 106 -0.41 12.76 -19.98
N ASP A 107 -0.52 12.46 -21.28
CA ASP A 107 -1.74 12.72 -22.08
C ASP A 107 -2.97 12.01 -21.53
N PHE A 108 -2.80 10.77 -21.07
CA PHE A 108 -3.89 10.00 -20.46
C PHE A 108 -4.32 10.63 -19.13
N TYR A 109 -3.36 11.07 -18.32
CA TYR A 109 -3.62 11.72 -17.04
C TYR A 109 -4.29 13.09 -17.22
N GLU A 110 -3.86 13.87 -18.22
CA GLU A 110 -4.49 15.15 -18.55
C GLU A 110 -5.94 15.01 -19.05
N ARG A 111 -6.23 13.96 -19.82
CA ARG A 111 -7.59 13.69 -20.34
C ARG A 111 -8.54 13.15 -19.29
N THR A 112 -8.08 12.28 -18.43
CA THR A 112 -8.93 11.51 -17.51
C THR A 112 -8.87 12.06 -16.08
N GLY A 113 -7.84 12.86 -15.76
CA GLY A 113 -7.63 13.48 -14.47
C GLY A 113 -7.52 12.43 -13.35
N TRP A 114 -7.97 12.78 -12.17
CA TRP A 114 -7.94 11.89 -11.00
C TRP A 114 -8.77 10.61 -11.16
N TRP A 115 -9.77 10.61 -12.04
CA TRP A 115 -10.57 9.43 -12.36
C TRP A 115 -9.74 8.29 -12.95
N ALA A 116 -8.65 8.61 -13.67
CA ALA A 116 -7.71 7.61 -14.17
C ALA A 116 -7.11 6.79 -13.01
N VAL A 117 -6.73 7.47 -11.93
CA VAL A 117 -6.16 6.83 -10.74
C VAL A 117 -7.19 5.93 -10.05
N VAL A 118 -8.45 6.42 -9.94
CA VAL A 118 -9.54 5.65 -9.36
C VAL A 118 -9.85 4.41 -10.19
N ALA A 119 -10.01 4.56 -11.51
CA ALA A 119 -10.31 3.46 -12.41
C ALA A 119 -9.18 2.40 -12.43
N ALA A 120 -7.92 2.86 -12.42
CA ALA A 120 -6.76 1.97 -12.40
C ALA A 120 -6.68 1.11 -11.12
N ARG A 121 -7.26 1.54 -10.01
CA ARG A 121 -7.33 0.77 -8.77
C ARG A 121 -8.18 -0.50 -8.87
N PHE A 122 -9.11 -0.56 -9.81
CA PHE A 122 -9.91 -1.77 -10.07
C PHE A 122 -9.12 -2.86 -10.79
N PHE A 123 -7.96 -2.53 -11.36
CA PHE A 123 -7.09 -3.50 -12.01
C PHE A 123 -5.96 -3.91 -11.07
N PRO A 124 -5.91 -5.18 -10.62
CA PRO A 124 -4.93 -5.65 -9.62
C PRO A 124 -3.47 -5.37 -9.98
N TRP A 125 -3.15 -5.49 -11.27
CA TRP A 125 -1.80 -5.30 -11.80
C TRP A 125 -1.39 -3.82 -11.91
N ILE A 126 -2.36 -2.93 -12.10
CA ILE A 126 -2.10 -1.52 -12.38
C ILE A 126 -2.05 -0.71 -11.07
N ARG A 127 -2.85 -1.08 -10.06
CA ARG A 127 -3.00 -0.32 -8.81
C ARG A 127 -1.68 -0.04 -8.09
N THR A 128 -0.75 -1.00 -8.11
CA THR A 128 0.55 -0.87 -7.43
C THR A 128 1.49 0.10 -8.15
N PHE A 129 1.36 0.21 -9.47
CA PHE A 129 2.22 1.06 -10.28
C PHE A 129 1.68 2.48 -10.48
N VAL A 130 0.38 2.69 -10.24
CA VAL A 130 -0.26 4.00 -10.49
C VAL A 130 0.32 5.12 -9.64
N PRO A 131 0.49 5.01 -8.31
CA PRO A 131 1.06 6.10 -7.52
C PRO A 131 2.47 6.49 -7.96
N PRO A 132 3.43 5.55 -8.14
CA PRO A 132 4.77 5.89 -8.63
C PRO A 132 4.78 6.46 -10.05
N ILE A 133 3.96 5.94 -10.96
CA ILE A 133 3.87 6.43 -12.34
C ILE A 133 3.26 7.84 -12.35
N ALA A 134 2.20 8.08 -11.59
CA ALA A 134 1.59 9.40 -11.46
C ALA A 134 2.57 10.41 -10.85
N GLY A 135 3.42 9.97 -9.90
CA GLY A 135 4.50 10.77 -9.34
C GLY A 135 5.58 11.10 -10.37
N ALA A 136 5.97 10.14 -11.19
CA ALA A 136 6.97 10.33 -12.25
C ALA A 136 6.46 11.18 -13.43
N ALA A 137 5.14 11.20 -13.67
CA ALA A 137 4.51 12.01 -14.72
C ALA A 137 4.28 13.48 -14.33
N LYS A 138 4.45 13.84 -13.06
CA LYS A 138 4.35 15.20 -12.52
C LYS A 138 5.71 15.76 -12.10
#